data_c82a5e4bf0ddf9f2c92f894153368cf2
#
_entry.id   c82a5e4bf0ddf9f2c92f894153368cf2
#
_cell.length_a   1.000
_cell.length_b   1.000
_cell.length_c   1.000
_cell.angle_alpha   90.00
_cell.angle_beta   90.00
_cell.angle_gamma   90.00
#
_symmetry.space_group_name_H-M   'P 1'
#
loop_
_entity.id
_entity.type
_entity.pdbx_description
1 polymer ?
#
loop_
_entity_poly.entity_id
_entity_poly.type
_entity_poly.pdbx_seq_one_letter_code
_entity_poly.pdbx_strand_id
1 'polypeptide(L)'
;MQPMLATPTGQVPTGPSWVHEVKWDGMRILADVHDGRVHLRARSGADATARFPELAGLADVHPDVLLDGEVVAMAGGRPSFSRLIERIHARDAATARRLAQENPVTYMCFDVMRLDGHDLCALPWRDRRSLLESLDLPARTLLPPVYPDGESLLEATALQGLEGVVSKRATSRYEPGQRSRHWRKVAHRPTTSVVVGGWRPELTSGMGLGALLVGLPSPQGLRFVGRVGSGLGAAAERVLLPRLGELSEGASPFAEELPAADQAGSRWVRPELVVDVRSLGDVGHSADGRLRQPVYLGLRSDLGPDDLADLTELPEQTDLAETETAEDATEAGTDG
;
A
#
# COMPACT_ATOMS: atom_id res chain seq x y z
N MET A 1 9.24 1.65 14.51
CA MET A 1 9.66 2.31 13.26
C MET A 1 8.51 2.23 12.28
N GLN A 2 8.28 3.25 11.45
CA GLN A 2 7.33 3.22 10.33
C GLN A 2 8.08 3.01 9.01
N PRO A 3 7.47 2.36 7.99
CA PRO A 3 8.14 2.12 6.72
C PRO A 3 8.30 3.41 5.89
N MET A 4 9.39 3.49 5.11
CA MET A 4 9.58 4.51 4.09
C MET A 4 8.57 4.34 2.95
N LEU A 5 8.05 5.44 2.41
CA LEU A 5 7.01 5.45 1.39
C LEU A 5 7.55 5.90 0.02
N ALA A 6 7.09 5.22 -1.03
CA ALA A 6 7.40 5.63 -2.40
C ALA A 6 6.48 6.76 -2.87
N THR A 7 7.03 7.68 -3.66
CA THR A 7 6.28 8.77 -4.32
C THR A 7 5.60 8.23 -5.59
N PRO A 8 4.29 8.46 -5.78
CA PRO A 8 3.63 8.15 -7.04
C PRO A 8 4.21 8.99 -8.18
N THR A 9 4.39 8.40 -9.36
CA THR A 9 4.82 9.11 -10.57
C THR A 9 4.09 8.56 -11.80
N GLY A 10 3.94 9.39 -12.85
CA GLY A 10 3.31 8.96 -14.11
C GLY A 10 4.25 8.14 -15.01
N GLN A 11 5.55 8.17 -14.76
CA GLN A 11 6.56 7.51 -15.58
C GLN A 11 7.61 6.83 -14.73
N VAL A 12 8.16 5.73 -15.24
CA VAL A 12 9.30 5.06 -14.62
C VAL A 12 10.55 5.91 -14.82
N PRO A 13 11.33 6.19 -13.76
CA PRO A 13 12.58 6.92 -13.91
C PRO A 13 13.61 6.09 -14.68
N THR A 14 14.40 6.75 -15.50
CA THR A 14 15.43 6.14 -16.33
C THR A 14 16.83 6.44 -15.78
N GLY A 15 17.83 5.70 -16.28
CA GLY A 15 19.25 5.91 -15.98
C GLY A 15 19.84 4.90 -14.99
N PRO A 16 21.18 4.78 -14.96
CA PRO A 16 21.89 3.67 -14.28
C PRO A 16 21.84 3.73 -12.75
N SER A 17 21.39 4.85 -12.19
CA SER A 17 21.22 5.02 -10.73
C SER A 17 19.92 4.43 -10.20
N TRP A 18 19.02 3.99 -11.08
CA TRP A 18 17.73 3.42 -10.71
C TRP A 18 17.71 1.91 -10.90
N VAL A 19 17.04 1.24 -10.00
CA VAL A 19 16.71 -0.18 -10.05
C VAL A 19 15.20 -0.33 -9.88
N HIS A 20 14.65 -1.39 -10.43
CA HIS A 20 13.21 -1.54 -10.54
C HIS A 20 12.77 -2.88 -9.98
N GLU A 21 11.70 -2.90 -9.23
CA GLU A 21 11.07 -4.08 -8.63
C GLU A 21 9.59 -4.12 -9.00
N VAL A 22 9.00 -5.29 -8.99
CA VAL A 22 7.54 -5.44 -9.12
C VAL A 22 6.88 -4.74 -7.93
N LYS A 23 5.85 -3.94 -8.20
CA LYS A 23 4.96 -3.43 -7.16
C LYS A 23 3.97 -4.53 -6.79
N TRP A 24 4.15 -5.09 -5.60
CA TRP A 24 3.29 -6.14 -5.07
C TRP A 24 1.99 -5.55 -4.51
N ASP A 25 0.86 -6.18 -4.83
CA ASP A 25 -0.46 -5.85 -4.30
C ASP A 25 -0.73 -6.68 -3.03
N GLY A 26 -0.47 -6.09 -1.87
CA GLY A 26 -0.50 -6.81 -0.60
C GLY A 26 -0.65 -5.91 0.62
N MET A 27 -0.13 -6.38 1.74
CA MET A 27 -0.06 -5.65 3.01
C MET A 27 1.39 -5.43 3.40
N ARG A 28 1.80 -4.16 3.51
CA ARG A 28 3.14 -3.80 3.97
C ARG A 28 3.37 -4.22 5.40
N ILE A 29 4.43 -4.98 5.63
CA ILE A 29 4.82 -5.48 6.95
C ILE A 29 6.28 -5.19 7.22
N LEU A 30 6.57 -4.63 8.39
CA LEU A 30 7.88 -4.65 9.00
C LEU A 30 7.97 -5.90 9.87
N ALA A 31 8.91 -6.81 9.54
CA ALA A 31 9.17 -7.99 10.34
C ALA A 31 10.37 -7.74 11.25
N ASP A 32 10.11 -7.61 12.53
CA ASP A 32 11.07 -7.34 13.58
C ASP A 32 11.38 -8.65 14.31
N VAL A 33 12.58 -9.18 14.09
CA VAL A 33 13.07 -10.39 14.74
C VAL A 33 14.06 -9.99 15.82
N HIS A 34 13.81 -10.43 17.04
CA HIS A 34 14.68 -10.20 18.19
C HIS A 34 14.55 -11.36 19.19
N ASP A 35 15.67 -11.89 19.66
CA ASP A 35 15.73 -13.00 20.62
C ASP A 35 14.84 -14.22 20.23
N GLY A 36 14.86 -14.59 18.94
CA GLY A 36 14.08 -15.72 18.42
C GLY A 36 12.57 -15.48 18.37
N ARG A 37 12.13 -14.23 18.47
CA ARG A 37 10.73 -13.84 18.37
C ARG A 37 10.51 -12.96 17.16
N VAL A 38 9.42 -13.20 16.46
CA VAL A 38 8.97 -12.41 15.32
C VAL A 38 7.82 -11.51 15.75
N HIS A 39 7.94 -10.21 15.45
CA HIS A 39 6.86 -9.25 15.55
C HIS A 39 6.59 -8.66 14.16
N LEU A 40 5.40 -8.89 13.64
CA LEU A 40 4.95 -8.35 12.36
C LEU A 40 4.14 -7.07 12.60
N ARG A 41 4.62 -5.95 12.10
CA ARG A 41 3.94 -4.65 12.23
C ARG A 41 3.44 -4.17 10.88
N ALA A 42 2.17 -3.86 10.82
CA ALA A 42 1.57 -3.18 9.69
C ALA A 42 2.10 -1.74 9.54
N ARG A 43 1.84 -1.12 8.40
CA ARG A 43 2.21 0.28 8.14
C ARG A 43 1.69 1.24 9.21
N SER A 44 0.49 1.05 9.73
CA SER A 44 -0.10 1.83 10.83
C SER A 44 0.57 1.61 12.19
N GLY A 45 1.51 0.66 12.30
CA GLY A 45 2.09 0.23 13.56
C GLY A 45 1.30 -0.86 14.29
N ALA A 46 0.13 -1.25 13.77
CA ALA A 46 -0.68 -2.31 14.36
C ALA A 46 0.03 -3.67 14.30
N ASP A 47 -0.12 -4.47 15.36
CA ASP A 47 0.41 -5.84 15.41
C ASP A 47 -0.37 -6.75 14.46
N ALA A 48 0.34 -7.40 13.56
CA ALA A 48 -0.18 -8.37 12.60
C ALA A 48 0.34 -9.80 12.87
N THR A 49 1.14 -10.02 13.90
CA THR A 49 1.85 -11.27 14.16
C THR A 49 0.91 -12.49 14.21
N ALA A 50 -0.18 -12.37 14.94
CA ALA A 50 -1.15 -13.47 15.08
C ALA A 50 -1.90 -13.81 13.77
N ARG A 51 -1.92 -12.90 12.80
CA ARG A 51 -2.62 -13.08 11.50
C ARG A 51 -1.86 -13.95 10.52
N PHE A 52 -0.54 -14.00 10.64
CA PHE A 52 0.35 -14.67 9.70
C PHE A 52 1.29 -15.68 10.39
N PRO A 53 0.72 -16.73 11.05
CA PRO A 53 1.52 -17.70 11.82
C PRO A 53 2.52 -18.47 10.97
N GLU A 54 2.30 -18.61 9.65
CA GLU A 54 3.21 -19.25 8.71
C GLU A 54 4.52 -18.47 8.48
N LEU A 55 4.58 -17.20 8.90
CA LEU A 55 5.79 -16.38 8.83
C LEU A 55 6.64 -16.48 10.11
N ALA A 56 6.25 -17.33 11.08
CA ALA A 56 7.05 -17.54 12.29
C ALA A 56 8.48 -18.03 12.00
N GLY A 57 8.70 -18.72 10.86
CA GLY A 57 10.04 -19.13 10.41
C GLY A 57 11.01 -17.97 10.15
N LEU A 58 10.53 -16.72 10.10
CA LEU A 58 11.40 -15.55 10.05
C LEU A 58 12.31 -15.43 11.28
N ALA A 59 11.95 -16.08 12.41
CA ALA A 59 12.82 -16.16 13.59
C ALA A 59 14.15 -16.87 13.30
N ASP A 60 14.20 -17.72 12.27
CA ASP A 60 15.39 -18.51 11.91
C ASP A 60 16.32 -17.75 10.97
N VAL A 61 15.91 -16.59 10.40
CA VAL A 61 16.71 -15.77 9.46
C VAL A 61 17.96 -15.23 10.16
N HIS A 62 17.76 -14.60 11.30
CA HIS A 62 18.83 -13.99 12.09
C HIS A 62 18.33 -13.66 13.50
N PRO A 63 19.16 -13.77 14.54
CA PRO A 63 18.77 -13.45 15.93
C PRO A 63 18.28 -12.02 16.14
N ASP A 64 18.80 -11.06 15.38
CA ASP A 64 18.41 -9.65 15.42
C ASP A 64 18.40 -9.05 14.03
N VAL A 65 17.20 -8.96 13.40
CA VAL A 65 17.01 -8.35 12.07
C VAL A 65 15.67 -7.62 11.99
N LEU A 66 15.66 -6.48 11.30
CA LEU A 66 14.44 -5.77 10.94
C LEU A 66 14.32 -5.72 9.42
N LEU A 67 13.31 -6.39 8.89
CA LEU A 67 13.04 -6.53 7.47
C LEU A 67 11.84 -5.69 7.06
N ASP A 68 11.85 -5.25 5.81
CA ASP A 68 10.74 -4.54 5.18
C ASP A 68 10.25 -5.31 3.94
N GLY A 69 8.96 -5.54 3.86
CA GLY A 69 8.38 -6.34 2.79
C GLY A 69 6.89 -6.20 2.64
N GLU A 70 6.36 -6.91 1.66
CA GLU A 70 4.94 -6.98 1.37
C GLU A 70 4.43 -8.41 1.59
N VAL A 71 3.42 -8.59 2.42
CA VAL A 71 2.70 -9.86 2.55
C VAL A 71 1.69 -9.96 1.43
N VAL A 72 1.78 -11.00 0.62
CA VAL A 72 0.88 -11.26 -0.51
C VAL A 72 0.22 -12.62 -0.40
N ALA A 73 -1.05 -12.72 -0.78
CA ALA A 73 -1.73 -14.00 -1.02
C ALA A 73 -1.82 -14.23 -2.53
N MET A 74 -1.68 -15.47 -2.97
CA MET A 74 -1.65 -15.83 -4.39
C MET A 74 -2.91 -16.56 -4.81
N ALA A 75 -3.42 -16.26 -6.00
CA ALA A 75 -4.50 -17.01 -6.66
C ALA A 75 -4.12 -17.26 -8.11
N GLY A 76 -4.05 -18.54 -8.52
CA GLY A 76 -3.67 -18.91 -9.88
C GLY A 76 -2.30 -18.35 -10.30
N GLY A 77 -1.33 -18.29 -9.38
CA GLY A 77 0.02 -17.77 -9.63
C GLY A 77 0.16 -16.24 -9.64
N ARG A 78 -0.90 -15.50 -9.31
CA ARG A 78 -0.92 -14.02 -9.27
C ARG A 78 -1.28 -13.50 -7.89
N PRO A 79 -0.77 -12.34 -7.46
CA PRO A 79 -1.22 -11.68 -6.25
C PRO A 79 -2.74 -11.43 -6.27
N SER A 80 -3.38 -11.68 -5.14
CA SER A 80 -4.83 -11.50 -4.97
C SER A 80 -5.12 -10.82 -3.65
N PHE A 81 -5.40 -9.53 -3.70
CA PHE A 81 -5.73 -8.75 -2.51
C PHE A 81 -7.03 -9.24 -1.84
N SER A 82 -8.02 -9.70 -2.61
CA SER A 82 -9.26 -10.27 -2.07
C SER A 82 -9.01 -11.51 -1.18
N ARG A 83 -8.05 -12.36 -1.55
CA ARG A 83 -7.62 -13.47 -0.69
C ARG A 83 -6.87 -13.01 0.54
N LEU A 84 -6.05 -11.98 0.40
CA LEU A 84 -5.33 -11.41 1.53
C LEU A 84 -6.27 -10.79 2.56
N ILE A 85 -7.37 -10.17 2.14
CA ILE A 85 -8.38 -9.58 3.03
C ILE A 85 -8.91 -10.61 4.02
N GLU A 86 -9.17 -11.85 3.61
CA GLU A 86 -9.62 -12.92 4.50
C GLU A 86 -8.61 -13.16 5.63
N ARG A 87 -7.31 -13.05 5.32
CA ARG A 87 -6.20 -13.20 6.26
C ARG A 87 -6.11 -12.01 7.22
N ILE A 88 -6.22 -10.79 6.69
CA ILE A 88 -6.18 -9.55 7.47
C ILE A 88 -7.31 -9.52 8.50
N HIS A 89 -8.47 -10.08 8.18
CA HIS A 89 -9.64 -10.09 9.05
C HIS A 89 -9.76 -11.31 9.98
N ALA A 90 -8.75 -12.19 10.04
CA ALA A 90 -8.72 -13.28 11.01
C ALA A 90 -8.75 -12.72 12.45
N ARG A 91 -9.82 -13.04 13.20
CA ARG A 91 -10.08 -12.47 14.53
C ARG A 91 -9.44 -13.25 15.67
N ASP A 92 -9.08 -14.50 15.43
CA ASP A 92 -8.52 -15.40 16.43
C ASP A 92 -7.44 -16.31 15.85
N ALA A 93 -6.60 -16.86 16.73
CA ALA A 93 -5.46 -17.68 16.33
C ALA A 93 -5.86 -19.02 15.69
N ALA A 94 -7.03 -19.57 15.97
CA ALA A 94 -7.49 -20.81 15.35
C ALA A 94 -7.87 -20.56 13.89
N THR A 95 -8.64 -19.51 13.63
CA THR A 95 -8.98 -19.06 12.28
C THR A 95 -7.72 -18.70 11.49
N ALA A 96 -6.76 -17.98 12.08
CA ALA A 96 -5.52 -17.63 11.41
C ALA A 96 -4.71 -18.87 11.00
N ARG A 97 -4.58 -19.87 11.89
CA ARG A 97 -3.89 -21.14 11.56
C ARG A 97 -4.59 -21.94 10.47
N ARG A 98 -5.91 -22.04 10.50
CA ARG A 98 -6.68 -22.71 9.44
C ARG A 98 -6.47 -22.02 8.08
N LEU A 99 -6.64 -20.71 8.04
CA LEU A 99 -6.43 -19.92 6.83
C LEU A 99 -4.97 -19.95 6.33
N ALA A 100 -3.98 -20.08 7.22
CA ALA A 100 -2.59 -20.24 6.83
C ALA A 100 -2.33 -21.54 6.04
N GLN A 101 -3.16 -22.56 6.24
CA GLN A 101 -3.11 -23.82 5.47
C GLN A 101 -3.90 -23.72 4.16
N GLU A 102 -5.11 -23.14 4.19
CA GLU A 102 -6.02 -23.06 3.05
C GLU A 102 -5.64 -21.96 2.05
N ASN A 103 -5.15 -20.85 2.57
CA ASN A 103 -4.81 -19.64 1.82
C ASN A 103 -3.50 -19.02 2.36
N PRO A 104 -2.35 -19.70 2.21
CA PRO A 104 -1.09 -19.24 2.73
C PRO A 104 -0.62 -17.96 2.05
N VAL A 105 0.09 -17.11 2.82
CA VAL A 105 0.72 -15.91 2.30
C VAL A 105 2.21 -16.15 2.04
N THR A 106 2.79 -15.24 1.24
CA THR A 106 4.23 -15.13 1.02
C THR A 106 4.67 -13.73 1.41
N TYR A 107 5.79 -13.62 2.11
CA TYR A 107 6.42 -12.35 2.45
C TYR A 107 7.46 -12.00 1.38
N MET A 108 7.19 -10.97 0.58
CA MET A 108 8.10 -10.40 -0.41
C MET A 108 9.02 -9.41 0.28
N CYS A 109 10.18 -9.89 0.75
CA CYS A 109 11.14 -9.09 1.49
C CYS A 109 12.05 -8.32 0.53
N PHE A 110 12.08 -6.99 0.60
CA PHE A 110 12.79 -6.15 -0.37
C PHE A 110 13.73 -5.12 0.27
N ASP A 111 13.80 -5.01 1.59
CA ASP A 111 14.78 -4.17 2.28
C ASP A 111 15.09 -4.69 3.69
N VAL A 112 16.24 -4.29 4.25
CA VAL A 112 16.67 -4.58 5.61
C VAL A 112 17.15 -3.30 6.30
N MET A 113 16.62 -3.02 7.49
CA MET A 113 16.90 -1.77 8.20
C MET A 113 17.75 -1.95 9.46
N ARG A 114 17.80 -3.17 10.03
CA ARG A 114 18.67 -3.51 11.15
C ARG A 114 19.21 -4.91 10.98
N LEU A 115 20.47 -5.14 11.31
CA LEU A 115 21.11 -6.43 11.37
C LEU A 115 22.18 -6.42 12.48
N ASP A 116 22.20 -7.42 13.35
CA ASP A 116 23.16 -7.53 14.47
C ASP A 116 23.23 -6.26 15.35
N GLY A 117 22.10 -5.65 15.67
CA GLY A 117 22.04 -4.42 16.46
C GLY A 117 22.48 -3.14 15.72
N HIS A 118 22.95 -3.27 14.46
CA HIS A 118 23.38 -2.12 13.67
C HIS A 118 22.22 -1.57 12.85
N ASP A 119 22.00 -0.26 12.96
CA ASP A 119 21.07 0.48 12.10
C ASP A 119 21.68 0.63 10.69
N LEU A 120 20.99 0.11 9.68
CA LEU A 120 21.40 0.12 8.28
C LEU A 120 20.72 1.25 7.48
N CYS A 121 19.82 2.02 8.06
CA CYS A 121 19.04 3.03 7.35
C CYS A 121 19.93 4.10 6.66
N ALA A 122 21.09 4.39 7.23
CA ALA A 122 22.04 5.33 6.65
C ALA A 122 22.81 4.79 5.44
N LEU A 123 22.84 3.47 5.23
CA LEU A 123 23.51 2.85 4.09
C LEU A 123 22.77 3.11 2.78
N PRO A 124 23.46 3.17 1.64
CA PRO A 124 22.85 3.12 0.32
C PRO A 124 21.99 1.87 0.13
N TRP A 125 20.89 1.98 -0.64
CA TRP A 125 20.00 0.85 -0.93
C TRP A 125 20.76 -0.38 -1.46
N ARG A 126 21.73 -0.18 -2.37
CA ARG A 126 22.54 -1.28 -2.94
C ARG A 126 23.28 -2.10 -1.86
N ASP A 127 23.78 -1.42 -0.82
CA ASP A 127 24.54 -2.09 0.24
C ASP A 127 23.59 -2.85 1.17
N ARG A 128 22.42 -2.27 1.51
CA ARG A 128 21.36 -2.96 2.24
C ARG A 128 20.82 -4.15 1.45
N ARG A 129 20.67 -4.01 0.13
CA ARG A 129 20.26 -5.09 -0.77
C ARG A 129 21.25 -6.24 -0.76
N SER A 130 22.53 -5.96 -0.84
CA SER A 130 23.60 -7.00 -0.78
C SER A 130 23.57 -7.74 0.57
N LEU A 131 23.35 -7.04 1.67
CA LEU A 131 23.16 -7.67 2.99
C LEU A 131 21.92 -8.56 3.01
N LEU A 132 20.81 -8.10 2.48
CA LEU A 132 19.56 -8.86 2.41
C LEU A 132 19.73 -10.13 1.54
N GLU A 133 20.49 -10.07 0.44
CA GLU A 133 20.82 -11.20 -0.43
C GLU A 133 21.70 -12.25 0.24
N SER A 134 22.46 -11.87 1.27
CA SER A 134 23.28 -12.79 2.05
C SER A 134 22.52 -13.54 3.14
N LEU A 135 21.27 -13.16 3.43
CA LEU A 135 20.44 -13.83 4.44
C LEU A 135 19.81 -15.10 3.87
N ASP A 136 19.79 -16.16 4.69
CA ASP A 136 19.09 -17.39 4.36
C ASP A 136 17.61 -17.24 4.69
N LEU A 137 16.81 -16.92 3.68
CA LEU A 137 15.38 -16.64 3.86
C LEU A 137 14.57 -17.94 3.97
N PRO A 138 13.69 -18.07 4.98
CA PRO A 138 12.95 -19.29 5.24
C PRO A 138 11.81 -19.48 4.24
N ALA A 139 11.17 -20.65 4.30
CA ALA A 139 9.96 -20.92 3.54
C ALA A 139 8.92 -19.80 3.71
N ARG A 140 8.19 -19.47 2.64
CA ARG A 140 7.21 -18.37 2.60
C ARG A 140 7.80 -16.97 2.66
N THR A 141 9.13 -16.84 2.53
CA THR A 141 9.79 -15.55 2.37
C THR A 141 10.59 -15.56 1.07
N LEU A 142 10.35 -14.60 0.22
CA LEU A 142 11.04 -14.47 -1.06
C LEU A 142 11.71 -13.11 -1.15
N LEU A 143 12.88 -13.11 -1.74
CA LEU A 143 13.57 -11.90 -2.17
C LEU A 143 13.17 -11.61 -3.62
N PRO A 144 12.37 -10.56 -3.89
CA PRO A 144 11.99 -10.21 -5.25
C PRO A 144 13.19 -9.85 -6.11
N PRO A 145 13.21 -10.25 -7.39
CA PRO A 145 14.29 -9.86 -8.31
C PRO A 145 14.26 -8.35 -8.59
N VAL A 146 15.44 -7.83 -8.94
CA VAL A 146 15.64 -6.44 -9.35
C VAL A 146 15.94 -6.39 -10.84
N TYR A 147 15.47 -5.36 -11.50
CA TYR A 147 15.58 -5.18 -12.95
C TYR A 147 16.25 -3.85 -13.28
N PRO A 148 17.16 -3.83 -14.27
CA PRO A 148 17.83 -2.60 -14.69
C PRO A 148 16.95 -1.74 -15.62
N ASP A 149 15.98 -2.35 -16.33
CA ASP A 149 15.08 -1.69 -17.26
C ASP A 149 13.65 -1.64 -16.70
N GLY A 150 13.27 -0.46 -16.29
CA GLY A 150 11.96 -0.25 -15.66
C GLY A 150 10.81 -0.13 -16.64
N GLU A 151 11.04 0.30 -17.89
CA GLU A 151 10.00 0.38 -18.91
C GLU A 151 9.60 -1.03 -19.37
N SER A 152 10.58 -1.86 -19.70
CA SER A 152 10.33 -3.28 -20.01
C SER A 152 9.66 -4.02 -18.86
N LEU A 153 10.04 -3.72 -17.59
CA LEU A 153 9.37 -4.29 -16.42
C LEU A 153 7.93 -3.79 -16.33
N LEU A 154 7.67 -2.50 -16.58
CA LEU A 154 6.32 -1.95 -16.54
C LEU A 154 5.41 -2.62 -17.57
N GLU A 155 5.88 -2.83 -18.80
CA GLU A 155 5.14 -3.57 -19.84
C GLU A 155 4.88 -5.02 -19.40
N ALA A 156 5.90 -5.71 -18.89
CA ALA A 156 5.77 -7.10 -18.43
C ALA A 156 4.77 -7.23 -17.27
N THR A 157 4.78 -6.28 -16.33
CA THR A 157 3.82 -6.27 -15.21
C THR A 157 2.38 -6.01 -15.70
N ALA A 158 2.17 -5.20 -16.75
CA ALA A 158 0.87 -4.99 -17.36
C ALA A 158 0.33 -6.27 -17.99
N LEU A 159 1.15 -6.96 -18.79
CA LEU A 159 0.78 -8.23 -19.45
C LEU A 159 0.46 -9.33 -18.44
N GLN A 160 1.15 -9.36 -17.31
CA GLN A 160 0.92 -10.33 -16.25
C GLN A 160 -0.21 -9.93 -15.29
N GLY A 161 -0.82 -8.74 -15.45
CA GLY A 161 -1.87 -8.24 -14.58
C GLY A 161 -1.39 -7.94 -13.16
N LEU A 162 -0.10 -7.60 -12.99
CA LEU A 162 0.49 -7.14 -11.75
C LEU A 162 0.20 -5.64 -11.55
N GLU A 163 0.42 -5.13 -10.34
CA GLU A 163 0.00 -3.77 -9.97
C GLU A 163 0.83 -2.68 -10.66
N GLY A 164 2.11 -2.94 -10.94
CA GLY A 164 3.04 -1.99 -11.53
C GLY A 164 4.48 -2.18 -11.08
N VAL A 165 5.21 -1.08 -10.96
CA VAL A 165 6.65 -1.05 -10.68
C VAL A 165 6.96 -0.10 -9.52
N VAL A 166 7.92 -0.47 -8.68
CA VAL A 166 8.60 0.43 -7.73
C VAL A 166 10.04 0.59 -8.19
N SER A 167 10.45 1.84 -8.40
CA SER A 167 11.82 2.20 -8.77
C SER A 167 12.53 2.78 -7.55
N LYS A 168 13.72 2.29 -7.25
CA LYS A 168 14.52 2.71 -6.12
C LYS A 168 15.86 3.26 -6.60
N ARG A 169 16.29 4.39 -6.06
CA ARG A 169 17.63 4.91 -6.37
C ARG A 169 18.67 4.09 -5.60
N ALA A 170 19.64 3.48 -6.32
CA ALA A 170 20.63 2.57 -5.75
C ALA A 170 21.48 3.18 -4.62
N THR A 171 21.66 4.49 -4.63
CA THR A 171 22.40 5.25 -3.61
C THR A 171 21.52 5.81 -2.48
N SER A 172 20.21 5.53 -2.49
CA SER A 172 19.29 6.12 -1.50
C SER A 172 19.44 5.49 -0.12
N ARG A 173 19.34 6.33 0.90
CA ARG A 173 19.15 5.92 2.27
C ARG A 173 17.72 5.43 2.48
N TYR A 174 17.49 4.72 3.58
CA TYR A 174 16.14 4.43 4.04
C TYR A 174 15.70 5.51 5.03
N GLU A 175 14.60 6.19 4.74
CA GLU A 175 14.05 7.31 5.52
C GLU A 175 12.75 6.87 6.22
N PRO A 176 12.85 6.32 7.45
CA PRO A 176 11.69 5.77 8.14
C PRO A 176 10.56 6.78 8.30
N GLY A 177 9.32 6.35 8.00
CA GLY A 177 8.11 7.16 8.13
C GLY A 177 7.96 8.27 7.07
N GLN A 178 8.95 8.48 6.21
CA GLN A 178 8.92 9.56 5.22
C GLN A 178 8.52 9.08 3.84
N ARG A 179 7.88 9.97 3.07
CA ARG A 179 7.68 9.80 1.65
C ARG A 179 8.92 10.30 0.90
N SER A 180 9.59 9.38 0.22
CA SER A 180 10.85 9.69 -0.44
C SER A 180 10.69 9.79 -1.96
N ARG A 181 11.31 10.82 -2.57
CA ARG A 181 11.47 10.94 -4.02
C ARG A 181 12.49 9.95 -4.58
N HIS A 182 13.28 9.32 -3.72
CA HIS A 182 14.25 8.29 -4.11
C HIS A 182 13.62 6.90 -4.29
N TRP A 183 12.38 6.73 -3.85
CA TRP A 183 11.53 5.60 -4.18
C TRP A 183 10.33 6.12 -4.95
N ARG A 184 10.13 5.64 -6.16
CA ARG A 184 9.04 6.06 -7.05
C ARG A 184 8.18 4.85 -7.41
N LYS A 185 6.87 5.03 -7.48
CA LYS A 185 5.94 3.97 -7.87
C LYS A 185 5.12 4.37 -9.09
N VAL A 186 4.99 3.45 -10.04
CA VAL A 186 4.08 3.54 -11.18
C VAL A 186 3.12 2.35 -11.09
N ALA A 187 1.82 2.61 -11.09
CA ALA A 187 0.80 1.58 -11.05
C ALA A 187 -0.09 1.65 -12.30
N HIS A 188 -0.45 0.49 -12.87
CA HIS A 188 -1.31 0.39 -14.06
C HIS A 188 -2.75 0.82 -13.74
N ARG A 189 -3.24 0.43 -12.56
CA ARG A 189 -4.51 0.87 -11.98
C ARG A 189 -4.26 1.21 -10.53
N PRO A 190 -4.14 2.47 -10.19
CA PRO A 190 -3.83 2.85 -8.83
C PRO A 190 -4.92 2.37 -7.87
N THR A 191 -4.49 1.74 -6.79
CA THR A 191 -5.32 1.48 -5.62
C THR A 191 -5.20 2.67 -4.70
N THR A 192 -6.34 3.23 -4.33
CA THR A 192 -6.44 4.37 -3.42
C THR A 192 -7.19 3.91 -2.17
N SER A 193 -6.61 4.13 -0.99
CA SER A 193 -7.33 3.99 0.28
C SER A 193 -8.18 5.23 0.49
N VAL A 194 -9.45 5.04 0.80
CA VAL A 194 -10.44 6.12 1.00
C VAL A 194 -11.29 5.86 2.24
N VAL A 195 -11.81 6.92 2.83
CA VAL A 195 -12.70 6.84 4.00
C VAL A 195 -14.15 6.73 3.55
N VAL A 196 -14.91 5.85 4.18
CA VAL A 196 -16.35 5.73 3.96
C VAL A 196 -17.07 6.79 4.79
N GLY A 197 -17.78 7.69 4.12
CA GLY A 197 -18.63 8.70 4.77
C GLY A 197 -20.13 8.40 4.69
N GLY A 198 -20.51 7.42 3.87
CA GLY A 198 -21.91 7.00 3.73
C GLY A 198 -22.05 5.80 2.80
N TRP A 199 -23.28 5.32 2.71
CA TRP A 199 -23.61 4.20 1.83
C TRP A 199 -25.07 4.28 1.33
N ARG A 200 -25.37 3.55 0.28
CA ARG A 200 -26.72 3.44 -0.27
C ARG A 200 -27.14 1.98 -0.31
N PRO A 201 -28.38 1.67 0.06
CA PRO A 201 -28.94 0.34 -0.15
C PRO A 201 -29.05 0.01 -1.65
N GLU A 202 -29.10 -1.25 -1.96
CA GLU A 202 -29.37 -1.73 -3.30
C GLU A 202 -30.77 -1.26 -3.77
N LEU A 203 -30.84 -0.72 -4.99
CA LEU A 203 -32.09 -0.15 -5.53
C LEU A 203 -33.21 -1.17 -5.70
N THR A 204 -32.88 -2.43 -6.00
CA THR A 204 -33.85 -3.48 -6.32
C THR A 204 -34.46 -4.12 -5.09
N SER A 205 -33.65 -4.36 -4.05
CA SER A 205 -34.08 -5.05 -2.83
C SER A 205 -34.33 -4.09 -1.66
N GLY A 206 -33.73 -2.92 -1.69
CA GLY A 206 -33.73 -1.96 -0.58
C GLY A 206 -32.96 -2.41 0.66
N MET A 207 -32.37 -3.62 0.65
CA MET A 207 -31.70 -4.26 1.80
C MET A 207 -30.26 -4.56 1.47
N GLY A 208 -29.64 -4.68 0.51
CA GLY A 208 -28.22 -4.93 0.24
C GLY A 208 -27.39 -3.66 0.24
N LEU A 209 -26.07 -3.83 0.05
CA LEU A 209 -25.12 -2.74 -0.10
C LEU A 209 -24.98 -2.36 -1.58
N GLY A 210 -25.68 -1.31 -2.03
CA GLY A 210 -25.66 -0.89 -3.42
C GLY A 210 -24.44 -0.03 -3.78
N ALA A 211 -24.00 0.85 -2.88
CA ALA A 211 -22.81 1.67 -3.10
C ALA A 211 -22.26 2.23 -1.78
N LEU A 212 -20.94 2.50 -1.76
CA LEU A 212 -20.29 3.32 -0.75
C LEU A 212 -20.09 4.75 -1.28
N LEU A 213 -20.23 5.75 -0.42
CA LEU A 213 -19.86 7.13 -0.65
C LEU A 213 -18.54 7.37 0.08
N VAL A 214 -17.52 7.73 -0.68
CA VAL A 214 -16.15 7.74 -0.16
C VAL A 214 -15.47 9.09 -0.31
N GLY A 215 -14.56 9.39 0.59
CA GLY A 215 -13.81 10.63 0.63
C GLY A 215 -12.38 10.47 1.08
N LEU A 216 -11.62 11.55 0.96
CA LEU A 216 -10.29 11.71 1.52
C LEU A 216 -10.33 12.75 2.64
N PRO A 217 -9.59 12.57 3.73
CA PRO A 217 -9.45 13.58 4.78
C PRO A 217 -8.93 14.89 4.20
N SER A 218 -9.47 15.99 4.69
CA SER A 218 -9.01 17.35 4.37
C SER A 218 -9.09 18.24 5.61
N PRO A 219 -8.44 19.41 5.63
CA PRO A 219 -8.52 20.34 6.77
C PRO A 219 -9.95 20.78 7.12
N GLN A 220 -10.88 20.72 6.15
CA GLN A 220 -12.27 21.12 6.32
C GLN A 220 -13.22 19.96 6.66
N GLY A 221 -12.71 18.73 6.71
CA GLY A 221 -13.49 17.49 6.91
C GLY A 221 -13.23 16.46 5.82
N LEU A 222 -14.21 15.62 5.52
CA LEU A 222 -14.06 14.58 4.50
C LEU A 222 -14.40 15.16 3.12
N ARG A 223 -13.41 15.25 2.20
CA ARG A 223 -13.62 15.65 0.80
C ARG A 223 -14.17 14.48 0.00
N PHE A 224 -15.31 14.67 -0.65
CA PHE A 224 -15.93 13.62 -1.47
C PHE A 224 -15.13 13.30 -2.74
N VAL A 225 -14.79 12.02 -2.93
CA VAL A 225 -14.05 11.56 -4.11
C VAL A 225 -14.84 10.60 -5.00
N GLY A 226 -16.06 10.25 -4.62
CA GLY A 226 -16.93 9.49 -5.50
C GLY A 226 -17.77 8.41 -4.84
N ARG A 227 -18.45 7.66 -5.71
CA ARG A 227 -19.31 6.54 -5.36
C ARG A 227 -18.75 5.24 -5.89
N VAL A 228 -18.63 4.25 -5.02
CA VAL A 228 -18.13 2.91 -5.32
C VAL A 228 -19.30 1.93 -5.33
N GLY A 229 -19.72 1.49 -6.51
CA GLY A 229 -20.84 0.54 -6.67
C GLY A 229 -20.40 -0.84 -7.17
N SER A 230 -19.16 -0.98 -7.62
CA SER A 230 -18.61 -2.24 -8.13
C SER A 230 -17.75 -2.93 -7.07
N GLY A 231 -17.72 -4.27 -7.07
CA GLY A 231 -16.93 -5.06 -6.11
C GLY A 231 -17.63 -5.32 -4.76
N LEU A 232 -18.86 -4.83 -4.57
CA LEU A 232 -19.66 -4.98 -3.36
C LEU A 232 -20.52 -6.24 -3.41
N GLY A 233 -19.91 -7.41 -3.51
CA GLY A 233 -20.64 -8.69 -3.47
C GLY A 233 -20.94 -9.15 -2.04
N ALA A 234 -21.63 -10.30 -1.88
CA ALA A 234 -22.08 -10.86 -0.61
C ALA A 234 -20.98 -10.98 0.47
N ALA A 235 -19.72 -11.17 0.07
CA ALA A 235 -18.58 -11.20 1.01
C ALA A 235 -18.30 -9.81 1.58
N ALA A 236 -18.33 -8.76 0.74
CA ALA A 236 -18.16 -7.38 1.17
C ALA A 236 -19.32 -6.94 2.08
N GLU A 237 -20.55 -7.27 1.72
CA GLU A 237 -21.74 -6.98 2.51
C GLU A 237 -21.67 -7.55 3.92
N ARG A 238 -21.30 -8.81 4.06
CA ARG A 238 -21.16 -9.46 5.39
C ARG A 238 -20.15 -8.76 6.30
N VAL A 239 -19.15 -8.14 5.73
CA VAL A 239 -18.11 -7.42 6.48
C VAL A 239 -18.52 -5.97 6.76
N LEU A 240 -19.10 -5.30 5.77
CA LEU A 240 -19.35 -3.87 5.81
C LEU A 240 -20.66 -3.51 6.52
N LEU A 241 -21.78 -4.20 6.22
CA LEU A 241 -23.10 -3.80 6.75
C LEU A 241 -23.18 -3.73 8.27
N PRO A 242 -22.64 -4.69 9.05
CA PRO A 242 -22.65 -4.57 10.51
C PRO A 242 -21.91 -3.33 11.01
N ARG A 243 -20.74 -3.03 10.43
CA ARG A 243 -19.92 -1.87 10.80
C ARG A 243 -20.55 -0.55 10.39
N LEU A 244 -21.14 -0.49 9.20
CA LEU A 244 -21.89 0.68 8.73
C LEU A 244 -23.10 0.97 9.64
N GLY A 245 -23.75 -0.07 10.17
CA GLY A 245 -24.83 0.05 11.14
C GLY A 245 -24.36 0.60 12.49
N GLU A 246 -23.23 0.14 13.00
CA GLU A 246 -22.60 0.62 14.25
C GLU A 246 -22.17 2.09 14.16
N LEU A 247 -21.77 2.54 12.97
CA LEU A 247 -21.28 3.89 12.70
C LEU A 247 -22.36 4.83 12.16
N SER A 248 -23.62 4.44 12.16
CA SER A 248 -24.71 5.24 11.61
C SER A 248 -24.76 6.64 12.21
N GLU A 249 -24.86 7.66 11.37
CA GLU A 249 -24.89 9.07 11.72
C GLU A 249 -26.04 9.79 11.01
N GLY A 250 -26.58 10.85 11.64
CA GLY A 250 -27.72 11.60 11.09
C GLY A 250 -27.35 12.66 10.06
N ALA A 251 -26.06 13.08 10.02
CA ALA A 251 -25.56 14.14 9.15
C ALA A 251 -24.45 13.63 8.21
N SER A 252 -24.33 14.28 7.06
CA SER A 252 -23.22 14.01 6.12
C SER A 252 -21.89 14.43 6.74
N PRO A 253 -20.86 13.56 6.73
CA PRO A 253 -19.51 13.91 7.18
C PRO A 253 -18.69 14.65 6.11
N PHE A 254 -19.22 14.82 4.90
CA PHE A 254 -18.51 15.48 3.82
C PHE A 254 -18.51 17.00 3.98
N ALA A 255 -17.37 17.62 3.73
CA ALA A 255 -17.19 19.05 3.87
C ALA A 255 -17.97 19.87 2.83
N GLU A 256 -18.20 19.29 1.65
CA GLU A 256 -18.98 19.90 0.58
C GLU A 256 -20.39 19.29 0.44
N GLU A 257 -21.29 20.04 -0.17
CA GLU A 257 -22.59 19.53 -0.58
C GLU A 257 -22.41 18.53 -1.74
N LEU A 258 -22.91 17.32 -1.55
CA LEU A 258 -22.82 16.29 -2.58
C LEU A 258 -23.82 16.54 -3.72
N PRO A 259 -23.56 16.03 -4.94
CA PRO A 259 -24.56 16.00 -6.00
C PRO A 259 -25.86 15.37 -5.54
N ALA A 260 -27.01 15.93 -5.92
CA ALA A 260 -28.32 15.44 -5.50
C ALA A 260 -28.54 13.93 -5.73
N ALA A 261 -27.94 13.40 -6.82
CA ALA A 261 -27.95 11.97 -7.11
C ALA A 261 -27.18 11.12 -6.11
N ASP A 262 -26.21 11.69 -5.39
CA ASP A 262 -25.42 11.01 -4.37
C ASP A 262 -25.95 11.25 -2.95
N GLN A 263 -26.74 12.32 -2.75
CA GLN A 263 -27.44 12.55 -1.48
C GLN A 263 -28.70 11.69 -1.33
N ALA A 264 -29.47 11.54 -2.40
CA ALA A 264 -30.79 10.91 -2.35
C ALA A 264 -30.70 9.43 -1.92
N GLY A 265 -31.34 9.09 -0.78
CA GLY A 265 -31.39 7.73 -0.24
C GLY A 265 -30.09 7.25 0.40
N SER A 266 -29.14 8.14 0.62
CA SER A 266 -27.89 7.81 1.30
C SER A 266 -28.06 7.76 2.81
N ARG A 267 -27.31 6.87 3.44
CA ARG A 267 -27.20 6.70 4.88
C ARG A 267 -25.79 7.09 5.29
N TRP A 268 -25.69 8.07 6.18
CA TRP A 268 -24.40 8.61 6.61
C TRP A 268 -23.82 7.79 7.74
N VAL A 269 -22.49 7.79 7.81
CA VAL A 269 -21.74 7.11 8.86
C VAL A 269 -20.61 8.00 9.35
N ARG A 270 -20.21 7.83 10.61
CA ARG A 270 -18.96 8.43 11.10
C ARG A 270 -17.81 7.96 10.24
N PRO A 271 -16.92 8.86 9.81
CA PRO A 271 -15.87 8.56 8.83
C PRO A 271 -14.67 7.83 9.47
N GLU A 272 -14.90 6.61 9.96
CA GLU A 272 -13.91 5.78 10.65
C GLU A 272 -13.41 4.60 9.80
N LEU A 273 -14.18 4.17 8.78
CA LEU A 273 -13.83 3.01 7.97
C LEU A 273 -12.99 3.42 6.77
N VAL A 274 -11.83 2.80 6.64
CA VAL A 274 -10.97 2.93 5.45
C VAL A 274 -11.15 1.72 4.55
N VAL A 275 -11.32 1.95 3.25
CA VAL A 275 -11.45 0.90 2.24
C VAL A 275 -10.48 1.17 1.09
N ASP A 276 -9.99 0.10 0.47
CA ASP A 276 -9.22 0.19 -0.76
C ASP A 276 -10.16 0.13 -1.96
N VAL A 277 -9.93 1.04 -2.89
CA VAL A 277 -10.63 1.09 -4.18
C VAL A 277 -9.60 1.15 -5.31
N ARG A 278 -9.86 0.41 -6.38
CA ARG A 278 -9.11 0.48 -7.63
C ARG A 278 -9.88 1.36 -8.60
N SER A 279 -9.21 2.33 -9.21
CA SER A 279 -9.83 3.26 -10.16
C SER A 279 -9.04 3.37 -11.46
N LEU A 280 -9.64 3.96 -12.49
CA LEU A 280 -8.93 4.40 -13.68
C LEU A 280 -8.31 5.77 -13.38
N GLY A 281 -6.98 5.82 -13.27
CA GLY A 281 -6.25 7.03 -12.91
C GLY A 281 -6.23 7.32 -11.40
N ASP A 282 -5.31 8.16 -10.98
CA ASP A 282 -5.15 8.60 -9.59
C ASP A 282 -6.12 9.76 -9.30
N VAL A 283 -6.66 9.79 -8.09
CA VAL A 283 -7.56 10.88 -7.61
C VAL A 283 -6.88 12.24 -7.71
N GLY A 284 -5.55 12.30 -7.48
CA GLY A 284 -4.77 13.53 -7.59
C GLY A 284 -4.56 14.05 -9.01
N HIS A 285 -4.82 13.23 -10.04
CA HIS A 285 -4.63 13.58 -11.47
C HIS A 285 -5.94 13.65 -12.25
N SER A 286 -7.09 13.44 -11.61
CA SER A 286 -8.39 13.66 -12.27
C SER A 286 -8.77 15.14 -12.20
N ALA A 287 -9.23 15.70 -13.32
CA ALA A 287 -9.58 17.12 -13.44
C ALA A 287 -10.66 17.59 -12.44
N ASP A 288 -11.46 16.66 -11.91
CA ASP A 288 -12.53 16.88 -10.95
C ASP A 288 -12.19 16.33 -9.55
N GLY A 289 -10.98 15.79 -9.36
CA GLY A 289 -10.54 15.20 -8.09
C GLY A 289 -11.33 13.96 -7.68
N ARG A 290 -12.00 13.26 -8.62
CA ARG A 290 -12.87 12.12 -8.35
C ARG A 290 -12.33 10.81 -8.89
N LEU A 291 -12.72 9.72 -8.24
CA LEU A 291 -12.45 8.36 -8.69
C LEU A 291 -13.21 8.05 -9.99
N ARG A 292 -12.51 7.50 -10.97
CA ARG A 292 -13.11 7.03 -12.22
C ARG A 292 -13.30 5.52 -12.18
N GLN A 293 -14.56 5.06 -12.40
CA GLN A 293 -14.92 3.65 -12.40
C GLN A 293 -14.33 2.87 -11.19
N PRO A 294 -14.58 3.34 -9.97
CA PRO A 294 -14.00 2.72 -8.80
C PRO A 294 -14.58 1.34 -8.53
N VAL A 295 -13.70 0.41 -8.14
CA VAL A 295 -14.04 -0.95 -7.74
C VAL A 295 -13.55 -1.16 -6.31
N TYR A 296 -14.42 -1.58 -5.41
CA TYR A 296 -14.08 -1.96 -4.06
C TYR A 296 -13.17 -3.18 -4.06
N LEU A 297 -12.08 -3.13 -3.31
CA LEU A 297 -11.14 -4.22 -3.12
C LEU A 297 -11.26 -4.83 -1.72
N GLY A 298 -11.46 -3.99 -0.70
CA GLY A 298 -11.55 -4.49 0.67
C GLY A 298 -11.50 -3.41 1.74
N LEU A 299 -11.89 -3.82 2.95
CA LEU A 299 -11.78 -3.02 4.16
C LEU A 299 -10.34 -3.05 4.69
N ARG A 300 -9.80 -1.89 5.04
CA ARG A 300 -8.47 -1.71 5.63
C ARG A 300 -8.60 -1.55 7.15
N SER A 301 -8.59 -2.67 7.85
CA SER A 301 -8.60 -2.65 9.33
C SER A 301 -7.25 -2.30 9.96
N ASP A 302 -6.24 -2.15 9.13
CA ASP A 302 -4.86 -1.77 9.48
C ASP A 302 -4.59 -0.27 9.29
N LEU A 303 -5.57 0.49 8.73
CA LEU A 303 -5.50 1.93 8.53
C LEU A 303 -6.67 2.63 9.20
N GLY A 304 -6.40 3.83 9.74
CA GLY A 304 -7.41 4.80 10.14
C GLY A 304 -7.48 5.99 9.18
N PRO A 305 -8.49 6.87 9.34
CA PRO A 305 -8.60 8.10 8.54
C PRO A 305 -7.35 9.00 8.63
N ASP A 306 -6.73 9.08 9.81
CA ASP A 306 -5.54 9.91 10.04
C ASP A 306 -4.33 9.44 9.22
N ASP A 307 -4.22 8.13 8.94
CA ASP A 307 -3.17 7.57 8.09
C ASP A 307 -3.27 8.03 6.62
N LEU A 308 -4.43 8.58 6.22
CA LEU A 308 -4.69 9.08 4.87
C LEU A 308 -4.49 10.59 4.74
N ALA A 309 -4.43 11.34 5.83
CA ALA A 309 -4.27 12.79 5.83
C ALA A 309 -2.96 13.22 5.14
N ASP A 310 -1.87 12.46 5.35
CA ASP A 310 -0.57 12.69 4.71
C ASP A 310 -0.57 12.47 3.17
N LEU A 311 -1.64 11.89 2.62
CA LEU A 311 -1.77 11.65 1.18
C LEU A 311 -2.33 12.87 0.43
N THR A 312 -2.89 13.84 1.13
CA THR A 312 -3.53 15.03 0.55
C THR A 312 -2.60 16.24 0.43
N GLU A 313 -1.46 16.24 1.11
CA GLU A 313 -0.41 17.24 0.97
C GLU A 313 0.61 16.87 -0.12
N LEU A 314 0.15 16.65 -1.37
CA LEU A 314 1.05 16.70 -2.51
C LEU A 314 1.29 18.18 -2.84
N PRO A 315 2.53 18.69 -2.82
CA PRO A 315 2.82 20.00 -3.36
C PRO A 315 2.39 20.03 -4.83
N GLU A 316 1.71 21.10 -5.23
CA GLU A 316 1.47 21.41 -6.64
C GLU A 316 2.76 21.21 -7.41
N GLN A 317 2.68 20.51 -8.53
CA GLN A 317 3.82 20.31 -9.42
C GLN A 317 4.29 21.67 -9.92
N THR A 318 5.28 22.24 -9.22
CA THR A 318 6.11 23.30 -9.78
C THR A 318 7.01 22.61 -10.80
N ASP A 319 6.88 22.99 -12.07
CA ASP A 319 7.73 22.59 -13.18
C ASP A 319 9.22 22.65 -12.76
N LEU A 320 9.82 21.52 -12.54
CA LEU A 320 11.27 21.36 -12.44
C LEU A 320 11.81 20.80 -13.76
N ALA A 321 11.51 21.49 -14.83
CA ALA A 321 12.41 21.61 -15.97
C ALA A 321 13.40 22.74 -15.62
N GLU A 322 14.69 22.45 -15.63
CA GLU A 322 15.84 23.31 -15.35
C GLU A 322 16.43 23.21 -13.93
N THR A 323 17.31 22.24 -13.77
CA THR A 323 18.65 22.37 -13.16
C THR A 323 19.36 20.99 -13.07
N GLU A 324 19.62 20.38 -14.22
CA GLU A 324 20.59 19.25 -14.35
C GLU A 324 21.78 19.65 -15.25
N THR A 325 22.29 20.87 -15.12
CA THR A 325 23.57 21.24 -15.75
C THR A 325 24.32 22.17 -14.83
N ALA A 326 25.10 21.65 -13.89
CA ALA A 326 26.29 22.30 -13.33
C ALA A 326 26.84 21.64 -12.05
N GLU A 327 27.13 20.34 -12.04
CA GLU A 327 27.97 19.77 -10.96
C GLU A 327 28.92 18.63 -11.42
N ASP A 328 29.16 18.48 -12.74
CA ASP A 328 30.08 17.44 -13.23
C ASP A 328 31.24 17.98 -14.06
N ALA A 329 31.68 19.20 -13.76
CA ALA A 329 32.85 19.82 -14.41
C ALA A 329 33.78 20.52 -13.43
N THR A 330 34.27 19.82 -12.40
CA THR A 330 35.43 20.34 -11.61
C THR A 330 36.16 19.18 -10.91
N GLU A 331 36.75 18.29 -11.71
CA GLU A 331 37.87 17.45 -11.27
C GLU A 331 38.58 16.85 -12.51
N ALA A 332 39.23 17.71 -13.29
CA ALA A 332 40.32 17.28 -14.19
C ALA A 332 41.19 18.50 -14.45
N GLY A 333 42.28 18.63 -13.70
CA GLY A 333 43.32 19.58 -14.07
C GLY A 333 44.14 20.12 -12.93
N THR A 334 45.02 19.30 -12.33
CA THR A 334 46.34 19.74 -11.87
C THR A 334 47.19 18.47 -11.61
N ASP A 335 47.95 18.08 -12.60
CA ASP A 335 49.30 17.56 -12.44
C ASP A 335 50.01 17.77 -13.77
N GLY A 336 50.96 18.72 -13.72
CA GLY A 336 51.99 19.02 -14.69
C GLY A 336 53.22 19.45 -13.95
#